data_ee93e5bdf89b42e0800b1c69e097131d
#
_entry.id   ee93e5bdf89b42e0800b1c69e097131d
#
_cell.length_a   1.000
_cell.length_b   1.000
_cell.length_c   1.000
_cell.angle_alpha   90.00
_cell.angle_beta   90.00
_cell.angle_gamma   90.00
#
_symmetry.space_group_name_H-M   'P 1'
#
loop_
_entity.id
_entity.type
_entity.pdbx_description
1 polymer ?
#
loop_
_entity_poly.entity_id
_entity_poly.type
_entity_poly.pdbx_seq_one_letter_code
_entity_poly.pdbx_strand_id
1 'polypeptide(L)'
;MKNRVNPFNPFCYIIIALTLVLCLSSCKTKSFKQEQAELQKVSVTLDWTPNTNHTGIYVAKELGYFQEQGLEVDILQPGQNVTDQIVATGKSEFGVSYQENVIRARSENIPLVSIAAVIQHNTSGFASLKKAGIKSPLDFEGKRYGSWDSPSELAILRATMEKYGADFNKVTVISGIYDFFSTIGKDADFEWIYYGWDGVEAERRGIALNYIPLKEIDPVFDYYTPVIISSEDYLAKNPQTSKKFMTALKKGYEYCIAKPDSAADILLKNVPELNPEQVKRSMQYLAKEYKSDALVWGIQNPVVWKRFCEWMYQQRLIQLAVDPDKAYSNEFLPQ
;
A
#
# COMPACT_ATOMS: atom_id res chain seq x y z
N MET A 1 18.14 97.06 -36.00
CA MET A 1 17.31 96.16 -36.69
C MET A 1 16.87 95.06 -35.77
N LYS A 2 15.59 94.94 -35.37
CA LYS A 2 15.04 94.02 -34.35
C LYS A 2 14.57 92.75 -35.03
N ASN A 3 15.16 91.61 -34.66
CA ASN A 3 14.64 90.33 -35.08
C ASN A 3 13.58 89.86 -34.04
N ARG A 4 12.35 89.65 -34.56
CA ARG A 4 11.23 89.11 -33.79
C ARG A 4 11.35 87.59 -33.80
N VAL A 5 11.41 86.97 -32.58
CA VAL A 5 11.22 85.53 -32.42
C VAL A 5 9.73 85.25 -32.41
N ASN A 6 9.31 84.28 -33.20
CA ASN A 6 7.92 83.83 -33.35
C ASN A 6 7.58 82.91 -32.16
N PRO A 7 6.46 83.01 -31.46
CA PRO A 7 6.08 82.14 -30.38
C PRO A 7 5.61 80.77 -30.91
N PHE A 8 6.09 79.77 -30.29
CA PHE A 8 5.69 78.39 -30.52
C PHE A 8 4.17 78.19 -30.34
N ASN A 9 3.59 77.49 -31.28
CA ASN A 9 2.14 77.23 -31.34
C ASN A 9 1.73 76.16 -30.34
N PRO A 10 0.85 76.48 -29.39
CA PRO A 10 0.47 75.52 -28.28
C PRO A 10 -0.25 74.26 -28.81
N PHE A 11 -0.71 74.25 -30.06
CA PHE A 11 -1.36 73.08 -30.70
C PHE A 11 -0.42 71.90 -30.94
N CYS A 12 0.90 72.12 -31.04
CA CYS A 12 1.86 71.05 -31.22
C CYS A 12 2.08 70.21 -29.94
N TYR A 13 1.94 70.80 -28.76
CA TYR A 13 2.12 70.06 -27.48
C TYR A 13 0.92 69.17 -27.13
N ILE A 14 -0.29 69.52 -27.60
CA ILE A 14 -1.49 68.74 -27.38
C ILE A 14 -1.48 67.45 -28.24
N ILE A 15 -0.95 67.52 -29.47
CA ILE A 15 -0.85 66.34 -30.36
C ILE A 15 0.23 65.35 -29.85
N ILE A 16 1.37 65.87 -29.31
CA ILE A 16 2.44 65.01 -28.77
C ILE A 16 1.98 64.36 -27.45
N ALA A 17 1.22 65.06 -26.61
CA ALA A 17 0.66 64.52 -25.38
C ALA A 17 -0.41 63.46 -25.66
N LEU A 18 -1.25 63.60 -26.67
CA LEU A 18 -2.26 62.60 -27.05
C LEU A 18 -1.66 61.31 -27.66
N THR A 19 -0.53 61.43 -28.39
CA THR A 19 0.15 60.25 -28.97
C THR A 19 0.91 59.47 -27.90
N LEU A 20 1.45 60.10 -26.84
CA LEU A 20 2.09 59.41 -25.73
C LEU A 20 1.10 58.62 -24.84
N VAL A 21 -0.12 59.12 -24.67
CA VAL A 21 -1.18 58.45 -23.91
C VAL A 21 -1.74 57.23 -24.61
N LEU A 22 -1.77 57.23 -25.96
CA LEU A 22 -2.23 56.08 -26.76
C LEU A 22 -1.21 54.95 -26.83
N CYS A 23 0.08 55.19 -26.62
CA CYS A 23 1.10 54.13 -26.56
C CYS A 23 1.16 53.39 -25.23
N LEU A 24 0.60 53.96 -24.14
CA LEU A 24 0.57 53.31 -22.83
C LEU A 24 -0.63 52.37 -22.60
N SER A 25 -1.63 52.44 -23.50
CA SER A 25 -2.85 51.62 -23.38
C SER A 25 -2.78 50.27 -24.10
N SER A 26 -1.66 49.94 -24.77
CA SER A 26 -1.52 48.70 -25.55
C SER A 26 -0.69 47.62 -24.91
N CYS A 27 -0.27 47.78 -23.65
CA CYS A 27 0.17 46.63 -22.84
C CYS A 27 -1.06 45.90 -22.32
N LYS A 28 -1.76 45.17 -23.18
CA LYS A 28 -2.55 44.03 -22.75
C LYS A 28 -1.57 43.03 -22.08
N THR A 29 -1.47 43.11 -20.78
CA THR A 29 -0.98 41.99 -19.98
C THR A 29 -1.80 40.79 -20.41
N LYS A 30 -1.26 39.95 -21.30
CA LYS A 30 -1.70 38.58 -21.42
C LYS A 30 -1.49 37.98 -20.03
N SER A 31 -2.54 37.98 -19.23
CA SER A 31 -2.64 37.09 -18.10
C SER A 31 -2.38 35.71 -18.70
N PHE A 32 -1.19 35.16 -18.49
CA PHE A 32 -0.94 33.75 -18.62
C PHE A 32 -1.81 33.14 -17.51
N LYS A 33 -3.10 32.87 -17.82
CA LYS A 33 -3.80 31.80 -17.18
C LYS A 33 -2.91 30.59 -17.45
N GLN A 34 -2.11 30.21 -16.48
CA GLN A 34 -1.50 28.90 -16.43
C GLN A 34 -2.71 27.96 -16.53
N GLU A 35 -2.94 27.40 -17.71
CA GLU A 35 -3.90 26.34 -17.93
C GLU A 35 -3.42 25.24 -16.98
N GLN A 36 -4.09 25.11 -15.84
CA GLN A 36 -3.83 24.01 -14.92
C GLN A 36 -4.11 22.78 -15.75
N ALA A 37 -3.05 22.05 -16.12
CA ALA A 37 -3.18 20.82 -16.84
C ALA A 37 -4.15 19.93 -16.07
N GLU A 38 -5.18 19.45 -16.76
CA GLU A 38 -6.19 18.58 -16.17
C GLU A 38 -5.49 17.35 -15.59
N LEU A 39 -5.72 17.08 -14.30
CA LEU A 39 -5.10 15.93 -13.62
C LEU A 39 -5.68 14.63 -14.20
N GLN A 40 -4.82 13.68 -14.49
CA GLN A 40 -5.24 12.37 -14.94
C GLN A 40 -5.83 11.60 -13.75
N LYS A 41 -7.09 11.18 -13.87
CA LYS A 41 -7.76 10.38 -12.83
C LYS A 41 -7.28 8.94 -12.88
N VAL A 42 -6.97 8.42 -11.71
CA VAL A 42 -6.65 7.01 -11.45
C VAL A 42 -7.21 6.60 -10.10
N SER A 43 -7.39 5.32 -9.89
CA SER A 43 -7.88 4.78 -8.62
C SER A 43 -6.94 3.73 -8.04
N VAL A 44 -6.96 3.60 -6.71
CA VAL A 44 -6.34 2.52 -5.97
C VAL A 44 -7.35 1.91 -5.02
N THR A 45 -7.62 0.61 -5.17
CA THR A 45 -8.52 -0.12 -4.28
C THR A 45 -7.73 -0.79 -3.16
N LEU A 46 -8.13 -0.54 -1.91
CA LEU A 46 -7.52 -1.16 -0.73
C LEU A 46 -7.90 -2.65 -0.64
N ASP A 47 -7.14 -3.41 0.12
CA ASP A 47 -7.40 -4.85 0.39
C ASP A 47 -8.42 -5.07 1.51
N TRP A 48 -8.53 -4.09 2.43
CA TRP A 48 -9.36 -4.14 3.63
C TRP A 48 -9.86 -2.74 4.01
N THR A 49 -10.51 -2.64 5.17
CA THR A 49 -10.76 -1.34 5.82
C THR A 49 -9.44 -0.59 6.00
N PRO A 50 -9.46 0.75 5.87
CA PRO A 50 -8.26 1.56 6.02
C PRO A 50 -7.52 1.26 7.33
N ASN A 51 -6.22 1.05 7.24
CA ASN A 51 -5.33 0.82 8.37
C ASN A 51 -3.92 1.35 8.04
N THR A 52 -2.98 1.12 8.92
CA THR A 52 -1.63 1.67 8.76
C THR A 52 -0.85 1.14 7.57
N ASN A 53 -1.15 -0.04 7.04
CA ASN A 53 -0.54 -0.51 5.79
C ASN A 53 -0.80 0.45 4.62
N HIS A 54 -1.90 1.19 4.65
CA HIS A 54 -2.31 2.12 3.60
C HIS A 54 -1.81 3.56 3.80
N THR A 55 -1.15 3.86 4.92
CA THR A 55 -0.80 5.24 5.29
C THR A 55 -0.01 5.97 4.21
N GLY A 56 0.91 5.28 3.51
CA GLY A 56 1.67 5.89 2.42
C GLY A 56 0.81 6.40 1.27
N ILE A 57 -0.32 5.75 0.99
CA ILE A 57 -1.30 6.17 -0.04
C ILE A 57 -1.99 7.46 0.41
N TYR A 58 -2.47 7.50 1.66
CA TYR A 58 -3.13 8.69 2.23
C TYR A 58 -2.17 9.86 2.34
N VAL A 59 -0.92 9.63 2.75
CA VAL A 59 0.14 10.65 2.81
C VAL A 59 0.43 11.21 1.42
N ALA A 60 0.57 10.35 0.40
CA ALA A 60 0.82 10.79 -0.97
C ALA A 60 -0.32 11.65 -1.52
N LYS A 61 -1.57 11.33 -1.15
CA LYS A 61 -2.75 12.13 -1.52
C LYS A 61 -2.78 13.45 -0.76
N GLU A 62 -2.68 13.43 0.57
CA GLU A 62 -2.84 14.59 1.44
C GLU A 62 -1.73 15.64 1.23
N LEU A 63 -0.48 15.19 1.01
CA LEU A 63 0.66 16.08 0.78
C LEU A 63 0.82 16.49 -0.68
N GLY A 64 -0.10 16.10 -1.56
CA GLY A 64 -0.11 16.51 -2.95
C GLY A 64 0.91 15.81 -3.84
N TYR A 65 1.54 14.71 -3.40
CA TYR A 65 2.56 14.01 -4.19
C TYR A 65 1.99 13.41 -5.49
N PHE A 66 0.72 12.99 -5.49
CA PHE A 66 0.05 12.57 -6.71
C PHE A 66 -0.20 13.75 -7.65
N GLN A 67 -0.64 14.91 -7.13
CA GLN A 67 -0.86 16.11 -7.94
C GLN A 67 0.45 16.64 -8.55
N GLU A 68 1.58 16.54 -7.84
CA GLU A 68 2.90 16.87 -8.38
C GLU A 68 3.26 16.02 -9.62
N GLN A 69 2.70 14.81 -9.71
CA GLN A 69 2.84 13.91 -10.84
C GLN A 69 1.75 14.08 -11.90
N GLY A 70 0.84 15.04 -11.73
CA GLY A 70 -0.29 15.26 -12.62
C GLY A 70 -1.40 14.23 -12.47
N LEU A 71 -1.52 13.59 -11.30
CA LEU A 71 -2.55 12.58 -11.01
C LEU A 71 -3.56 13.08 -9.97
N GLU A 72 -4.82 12.74 -10.19
CA GLU A 72 -5.90 12.78 -9.21
C GLU A 72 -6.21 11.34 -8.81
N VAL A 73 -5.95 10.95 -7.54
CA VAL A 73 -6.08 9.57 -7.10
C VAL A 73 -7.28 9.38 -6.19
N ASP A 74 -8.18 8.47 -6.59
CA ASP A 74 -9.28 8.01 -5.76
C ASP A 74 -8.87 6.77 -4.96
N ILE A 75 -9.05 6.81 -3.64
CA ILE A 75 -8.80 5.68 -2.73
C ILE A 75 -10.14 4.99 -2.48
N LEU A 76 -10.25 3.73 -2.93
CA LEU A 76 -11.48 2.94 -2.89
C LEU A 76 -11.35 1.79 -1.89
N GLN A 77 -12.47 1.43 -1.25
CA GLN A 77 -12.55 0.21 -0.46
C GLN A 77 -13.14 -0.92 -1.32
N PRO A 78 -12.74 -2.18 -1.13
CA PRO A 78 -13.14 -3.29 -1.98
C PRO A 78 -14.65 -3.60 -1.94
N GLY A 79 -15.35 -3.20 -0.87
CA GLY A 79 -16.77 -3.52 -0.67
C GLY A 79 -16.99 -5.02 -0.52
N GLN A 80 -17.89 -5.58 -1.35
CA GLN A 80 -18.15 -7.03 -1.40
C GLN A 80 -17.26 -7.78 -2.41
N ASN A 81 -16.48 -7.07 -3.22
CA ASN A 81 -15.60 -7.67 -4.21
C ASN A 81 -14.18 -7.71 -3.67
N VAL A 82 -13.40 -8.70 -4.11
CA VAL A 82 -11.97 -8.76 -3.81
C VAL A 82 -11.20 -7.82 -4.75
N THR A 83 -10.22 -7.13 -4.21
CA THR A 83 -9.42 -6.12 -4.93
C THR A 83 -8.78 -6.68 -6.20
N ASP A 84 -8.31 -7.93 -6.17
CA ASP A 84 -7.69 -8.59 -7.32
C ASP A 84 -8.62 -8.62 -8.54
N GLN A 85 -9.90 -8.93 -8.34
CA GLN A 85 -10.90 -8.95 -9.41
C GLN A 85 -11.23 -7.55 -9.93
N ILE A 86 -11.26 -6.55 -9.03
CA ILE A 86 -11.50 -5.15 -9.38
C ILE A 86 -10.39 -4.66 -10.31
N VAL A 87 -9.12 -4.92 -9.94
CA VAL A 87 -7.96 -4.53 -10.74
C VAL A 87 -7.85 -5.34 -12.03
N ALA A 88 -8.04 -6.67 -11.97
CA ALA A 88 -7.97 -7.54 -13.14
C ALA A 88 -9.01 -7.18 -14.21
N THR A 89 -10.18 -6.66 -13.81
CA THR A 89 -11.24 -6.22 -14.73
C THR A 89 -11.12 -4.76 -15.16
N GLY A 90 -10.07 -4.05 -14.73
CA GLY A 90 -9.83 -2.65 -15.08
C GLY A 90 -10.80 -1.65 -14.46
N LYS A 91 -11.50 -2.03 -13.39
CA LYS A 91 -12.37 -1.13 -12.61
C LYS A 91 -11.59 -0.26 -11.62
N SER A 92 -10.35 -0.60 -11.37
CA SER A 92 -9.34 0.20 -10.68
C SER A 92 -8.00 -0.05 -11.35
N GLU A 93 -7.19 0.98 -11.47
CA GLU A 93 -5.88 0.92 -12.12
C GLU A 93 -4.85 0.22 -11.23
N PHE A 94 -4.97 0.47 -9.92
CA PHE A 94 -4.08 -0.07 -8.90
C PHE A 94 -4.89 -0.70 -7.77
N GLY A 95 -4.22 -1.54 -6.99
CA GLY A 95 -4.81 -2.13 -5.79
C GLY A 95 -3.77 -2.51 -4.77
N VAL A 96 -4.24 -2.79 -3.55
CA VAL A 96 -3.47 -3.44 -2.50
C VAL A 96 -3.90 -4.89 -2.45
N SER A 97 -2.94 -5.82 -2.42
CA SER A 97 -3.19 -7.25 -2.37
C SER A 97 -2.03 -7.99 -1.68
N TYR A 98 -1.91 -9.28 -1.86
CA TYR A 98 -0.95 -10.15 -1.21
C TYR A 98 -0.20 -10.99 -2.25
N GLN A 99 1.03 -11.37 -1.97
CA GLN A 99 1.84 -12.17 -2.90
C GLN A 99 1.15 -13.48 -3.29
N GLU A 100 0.54 -14.18 -2.33
CA GLU A 100 -0.20 -15.43 -2.58
C GLU A 100 -1.38 -15.25 -3.54
N ASN A 101 -2.07 -14.13 -3.46
CA ASN A 101 -3.20 -13.83 -4.35
C ASN A 101 -2.73 -13.54 -5.77
N VAL A 102 -1.65 -12.77 -5.93
CA VAL A 102 -1.05 -12.54 -7.26
C VAL A 102 -0.64 -13.87 -7.90
N ILE A 103 0.02 -14.75 -7.15
CA ILE A 103 0.43 -16.07 -7.64
C ILE A 103 -0.78 -16.91 -8.02
N ARG A 104 -1.84 -16.92 -7.20
CA ARG A 104 -3.08 -17.65 -7.52
C ARG A 104 -3.73 -17.10 -8.77
N ALA A 105 -3.91 -15.78 -8.88
CA ALA A 105 -4.46 -15.14 -10.08
C ALA A 105 -3.67 -15.52 -11.34
N ARG A 106 -2.34 -15.48 -11.26
CA ARG A 106 -1.47 -15.90 -12.37
C ARG A 106 -1.64 -17.39 -12.75
N SER A 107 -1.82 -18.27 -11.77
CA SER A 107 -2.06 -19.69 -12.02
C SER A 107 -3.39 -19.95 -12.72
N GLU A 108 -4.35 -19.04 -12.59
CA GLU A 108 -5.66 -19.05 -13.24
C GLU A 108 -5.67 -18.22 -14.55
N ASN A 109 -4.49 -17.82 -15.05
CA ASN A 109 -4.29 -16.97 -16.23
C ASN A 109 -4.90 -15.57 -16.10
N ILE A 110 -5.07 -15.07 -14.88
CA ILE A 110 -5.46 -13.70 -14.61
C ILE A 110 -4.17 -12.86 -14.50
N PRO A 111 -3.93 -11.91 -15.42
CA PRO A 111 -2.63 -11.25 -15.57
C PRO A 111 -2.43 -10.09 -14.59
N LEU A 112 -2.44 -10.38 -13.30
CA LEU A 112 -2.05 -9.44 -12.24
C LEU A 112 -0.53 -9.39 -12.06
N VAL A 113 -0.01 -8.21 -11.75
CA VAL A 113 1.40 -7.94 -11.50
C VAL A 113 1.56 -7.16 -10.21
N SER A 114 2.40 -7.64 -9.31
CA SER A 114 2.86 -6.85 -8.16
C SER A 114 3.92 -5.85 -8.61
N ILE A 115 3.75 -4.58 -8.28
CA ILE A 115 4.65 -3.48 -8.67
C ILE A 115 5.40 -2.86 -7.49
N ALA A 116 5.07 -3.24 -6.26
CA ALA A 116 5.86 -2.92 -5.07
C ALA A 116 5.47 -3.82 -3.88
N ALA A 117 6.44 -4.15 -3.03
CA ALA A 117 6.19 -4.64 -1.68
C ALA A 117 5.92 -3.46 -0.74
N VAL A 118 4.80 -3.47 -0.03
CA VAL A 118 4.49 -2.42 0.96
C VAL A 118 5.37 -2.61 2.20
N ILE A 119 5.54 -3.85 2.65
CA ILE A 119 6.37 -4.26 3.77
C ILE A 119 7.39 -5.27 3.27
N GLN A 120 8.66 -5.12 3.68
CA GLN A 120 9.76 -5.92 3.15
C GLN A 120 9.82 -7.34 3.71
N HIS A 121 9.43 -7.55 4.96
CA HIS A 121 9.40 -8.86 5.59
C HIS A 121 8.03 -9.15 6.17
N ASN A 122 7.63 -10.40 6.13
CA ASN A 122 6.35 -10.81 6.67
C ASN A 122 6.27 -10.54 8.18
N THR A 123 5.36 -9.65 8.57
CA THR A 123 5.10 -9.29 9.97
C THR A 123 3.93 -10.04 10.58
N SER A 124 3.43 -11.08 9.90
CA SER A 124 2.35 -11.92 10.43
C SER A 124 2.86 -13.17 11.14
N GLY A 125 2.01 -13.76 11.94
CA GLY A 125 2.33 -14.97 12.70
C GLY A 125 1.17 -15.48 13.52
N PHE A 126 1.40 -16.60 14.20
CA PHE A 126 0.41 -17.18 15.10
C PHE A 126 0.50 -16.55 16.48
N ALA A 127 -0.63 -16.13 17.02
CA ALA A 127 -0.73 -15.53 18.34
C ALA A 127 -1.70 -16.30 19.24
N SER A 128 -1.38 -16.34 20.52
CA SER A 128 -2.22 -16.88 21.58
C SER A 128 -2.11 -16.04 22.83
N LEU A 129 -3.10 -16.10 23.71
CA LEU A 129 -2.95 -15.49 25.03
C LEU A 129 -1.77 -16.14 25.77
N LYS A 130 -0.94 -15.34 26.44
CA LYS A 130 0.23 -15.86 27.17
C LYS A 130 -0.12 -16.94 28.16
N LYS A 131 -1.29 -16.85 28.82
CA LYS A 131 -1.82 -17.85 29.76
C LYS A 131 -2.16 -19.20 29.13
N ALA A 132 -2.35 -19.26 27.78
CA ALA A 132 -2.64 -20.51 27.06
C ALA A 132 -1.40 -21.42 26.96
N GLY A 133 -0.19 -20.88 27.20
CA GLY A 133 1.04 -21.65 27.22
C GLY A 133 1.55 -22.11 25.85
N ILE A 134 0.96 -21.65 24.76
CA ILE A 134 1.35 -21.98 23.39
C ILE A 134 2.60 -21.16 23.03
N LYS A 135 3.76 -21.82 22.90
CA LYS A 135 5.06 -21.16 22.67
C LYS A 135 5.75 -21.62 21.39
N SER A 136 5.30 -22.73 20.83
CA SER A 136 5.85 -23.31 19.61
C SER A 136 4.73 -23.99 18.79
N PRO A 137 4.95 -24.30 17.52
CA PRO A 137 3.99 -25.06 16.71
C PRO A 137 3.67 -26.46 17.24
N LEU A 138 4.52 -27.05 18.07
CA LEU A 138 4.21 -28.31 18.76
C LEU A 138 3.04 -28.18 19.74
N ASP A 139 2.86 -26.99 20.32
CA ASP A 139 1.79 -26.73 21.29
C ASP A 139 0.42 -26.53 20.63
N PHE A 140 0.35 -26.53 19.29
CA PHE A 140 -0.91 -26.40 18.54
C PHE A 140 -1.76 -27.69 18.59
N GLU A 141 -1.13 -28.86 18.83
CA GLU A 141 -1.87 -30.11 18.94
C GLU A 141 -2.94 -30.05 20.04
N GLY A 142 -4.14 -30.46 19.69
CA GLY A 142 -5.29 -30.47 20.61
C GLY A 142 -5.89 -29.07 20.87
N LYS A 143 -5.45 -28.03 20.16
CA LYS A 143 -5.93 -26.66 20.30
C LYS A 143 -6.93 -26.30 19.21
N ARG A 144 -7.71 -25.24 19.48
CA ARG A 144 -8.66 -24.64 18.54
C ARG A 144 -7.95 -23.50 17.82
N TYR A 145 -7.91 -23.60 16.49
CA TYR A 145 -7.39 -22.56 15.61
C TYR A 145 -8.54 -21.74 15.04
N GLY A 146 -8.55 -20.42 15.26
CA GLY A 146 -9.47 -19.51 14.62
C GLY A 146 -9.02 -19.16 13.21
N SER A 147 -9.84 -19.49 12.21
CA SER A 147 -9.55 -19.40 10.78
C SER A 147 -10.53 -18.48 10.06
N TRP A 148 -10.04 -17.71 9.09
CA TRP A 148 -10.87 -16.97 8.12
C TRP A 148 -11.11 -17.80 6.83
N ASP A 149 -10.82 -19.09 6.87
CA ASP A 149 -11.11 -20.08 5.81
C ASP A 149 -10.33 -19.90 4.50
N SER A 150 -9.14 -19.28 4.54
CA SER A 150 -8.26 -19.22 3.38
C SER A 150 -7.51 -20.54 3.18
N PRO A 151 -7.51 -21.13 1.96
CA PRO A 151 -6.72 -22.32 1.66
C PRO A 151 -5.21 -22.13 1.94
N SER A 152 -4.67 -20.93 1.67
CA SER A 152 -3.26 -20.61 1.92
C SER A 152 -2.95 -20.59 3.41
N GLU A 153 -3.84 -20.02 4.23
CA GLU A 153 -3.75 -19.99 5.69
C GLU A 153 -3.61 -21.38 6.28
N LEU A 154 -4.53 -22.28 5.93
CA LEU A 154 -4.52 -23.65 6.45
C LEU A 154 -3.32 -24.46 5.97
N ALA A 155 -2.85 -24.23 4.75
CA ALA A 155 -1.65 -24.87 4.24
C ALA A 155 -0.39 -24.39 4.96
N ILE A 156 -0.28 -23.10 5.25
CA ILE A 156 0.84 -22.54 6.03
C ILE A 156 0.82 -23.06 7.45
N LEU A 157 -0.36 -23.13 8.09
CA LEU A 157 -0.49 -23.73 9.43
C LEU A 157 -0.04 -25.19 9.43
N ARG A 158 -0.52 -25.99 8.45
CA ARG A 158 -0.12 -27.38 8.29
C ARG A 158 1.40 -27.52 8.11
N ALA A 159 1.97 -26.78 7.15
CA ALA A 159 3.41 -26.84 6.89
C ALA A 159 4.26 -26.38 8.08
N THR A 160 3.76 -25.39 8.83
CA THR A 160 4.37 -24.95 10.09
C THR A 160 4.42 -26.10 11.11
N MET A 161 3.30 -26.79 11.31
CA MET A 161 3.21 -27.90 12.27
C MET A 161 4.07 -29.08 11.82
N GLU A 162 4.01 -29.48 10.56
CA GLU A 162 4.80 -30.57 9.99
C GLU A 162 6.31 -30.33 10.15
N LYS A 163 6.76 -29.10 9.94
CA LYS A 163 8.17 -28.71 10.14
C LYS A 163 8.66 -28.96 11.58
N TYR A 164 7.78 -28.82 12.56
CA TYR A 164 8.08 -29.06 13.97
C TYR A 164 7.74 -30.48 14.41
N GLY A 165 7.26 -31.34 13.51
CA GLY A 165 6.87 -32.72 13.81
C GLY A 165 5.52 -32.85 14.52
N ALA A 166 4.68 -31.81 14.46
CA ALA A 166 3.33 -31.79 15.01
C ALA A 166 2.30 -32.27 14.00
N ASP A 167 1.23 -32.91 14.47
CA ASP A 167 0.14 -33.45 13.65
C ASP A 167 -0.99 -32.43 13.52
N PHE A 168 -1.14 -31.84 12.32
CA PHE A 168 -2.21 -30.89 12.02
C PHE A 168 -3.61 -31.48 12.24
N ASN A 169 -3.81 -32.79 12.07
CA ASN A 169 -5.13 -33.42 12.25
C ASN A 169 -5.63 -33.37 13.70
N LYS A 170 -4.76 -33.02 14.64
CA LYS A 170 -5.12 -32.80 16.04
C LYS A 170 -5.58 -31.39 16.32
N VAL A 171 -5.50 -30.47 15.37
CA VAL A 171 -6.03 -29.09 15.51
C VAL A 171 -7.51 -29.09 15.18
N THR A 172 -8.30 -28.41 15.99
CA THR A 172 -9.69 -28.11 15.68
C THR A 172 -9.78 -26.75 15.01
N VAL A 173 -10.10 -26.72 13.71
CA VAL A 173 -10.28 -25.46 12.97
C VAL A 173 -11.67 -24.90 13.24
N ILE A 174 -11.73 -23.65 13.68
CA ILE A 174 -12.97 -22.89 13.91
C ILE A 174 -13.07 -21.86 12.78
N SER A 175 -14.02 -22.05 11.89
CA SER A 175 -14.24 -21.23 10.70
C SER A 175 -14.92 -19.89 10.97
N GLY A 176 -14.71 -18.90 10.08
CA GLY A 176 -15.43 -17.63 10.11
C GLY A 176 -14.94 -16.65 11.16
N ILE A 177 -13.68 -16.77 11.60
CA ILE A 177 -13.07 -15.86 12.56
C ILE A 177 -12.38 -14.72 11.79
N TYR A 178 -12.78 -13.46 12.09
CA TYR A 178 -12.28 -12.25 11.44
C TYR A 178 -11.85 -11.16 12.44
N ASP A 179 -12.11 -11.34 13.73
CA ASP A 179 -11.73 -10.40 14.79
C ASP A 179 -11.07 -11.15 15.95
N PHE A 180 -9.75 -11.02 16.01
CA PHE A 180 -8.91 -11.65 17.03
C PHE A 180 -9.39 -11.39 18.46
N PHE A 181 -9.74 -10.13 18.77
CA PHE A 181 -10.07 -9.74 20.16
C PHE A 181 -11.43 -10.22 20.63
N SER A 182 -12.34 -10.58 19.74
CA SER A 182 -13.65 -11.13 20.10
C SER A 182 -13.62 -12.63 20.39
N THR A 183 -12.61 -13.34 19.86
CA THR A 183 -12.58 -14.81 19.78
C THR A 183 -11.45 -15.46 20.58
N ILE A 184 -10.29 -14.78 20.68
CA ILE A 184 -9.11 -15.36 21.32
C ILE A 184 -9.32 -15.67 22.80
N GLY A 185 -9.03 -16.91 23.19
CA GLY A 185 -9.18 -17.41 24.55
C GLY A 185 -10.63 -17.72 24.93
N LYS A 186 -11.59 -17.59 24.03
CA LYS A 186 -13.00 -17.93 24.17
C LYS A 186 -13.39 -18.99 23.13
N ASP A 187 -13.35 -18.66 21.86
CA ASP A 187 -13.73 -19.53 20.75
C ASP A 187 -12.52 -20.20 20.11
N ALA A 188 -11.38 -19.51 20.08
CA ALA A 188 -10.09 -20.01 19.61
C ALA A 188 -9.01 -19.91 20.69
N ASP A 189 -8.02 -20.81 20.63
CA ASP A 189 -6.87 -20.84 21.52
C ASP A 189 -5.66 -20.15 20.90
N PHE A 190 -5.58 -20.13 19.57
CA PHE A 190 -4.61 -19.38 18.80
C PHE A 190 -5.18 -19.00 17.42
N GLU A 191 -4.67 -17.92 16.86
CA GLU A 191 -5.10 -17.34 15.59
C GLU A 191 -3.90 -16.74 14.87
N TRP A 192 -4.02 -16.54 13.55
CA TRP A 192 -3.05 -15.77 12.79
C TRP A 192 -3.36 -14.27 12.92
N ILE A 193 -2.34 -13.48 13.18
CA ILE A 193 -2.45 -12.01 13.27
C ILE A 193 -1.37 -11.33 12.44
N TYR A 194 -1.63 -10.05 12.12
CA TYR A 194 -0.62 -9.12 11.60
C TYR A 194 -0.12 -8.26 12.76
N TYR A 195 1.14 -8.49 13.21
CA TYR A 195 1.63 -7.87 14.43
C TYR A 195 1.57 -6.35 14.43
N GLY A 196 1.85 -5.74 13.26
CA GLY A 196 1.77 -4.28 13.10
C GLY A 196 0.38 -3.68 13.37
N TRP A 197 -0.67 -4.49 13.43
CA TRP A 197 -2.04 -4.05 13.75
C TRP A 197 -2.57 -4.73 15.00
N ASP A 198 -2.74 -6.03 14.99
CA ASP A 198 -3.34 -6.78 16.11
C ASP A 198 -2.38 -6.93 17.29
N GLY A 199 -1.08 -7.18 17.03
CA GLY A 199 -0.06 -7.29 18.08
C GLY A 199 0.10 -5.98 18.83
N VAL A 200 0.20 -4.88 18.10
CA VAL A 200 0.26 -3.52 18.66
C VAL A 200 -1.01 -3.16 19.46
N GLU A 201 -2.17 -3.59 18.98
CA GLU A 201 -3.44 -3.38 19.67
C GLU A 201 -3.51 -4.21 20.98
N ALA A 202 -2.98 -5.44 20.96
CA ALA A 202 -2.87 -6.25 22.16
C ALA A 202 -1.99 -5.57 23.22
N GLU A 203 -0.83 -5.04 22.80
CA GLU A 203 0.04 -4.26 23.70
C GLU A 203 -0.68 -3.04 24.27
N ARG A 204 -1.41 -2.29 23.43
CA ARG A 204 -2.19 -1.11 23.86
C ARG A 204 -3.26 -1.48 24.91
N ARG A 205 -3.90 -2.64 24.73
CA ARG A 205 -4.91 -3.16 25.68
C ARG A 205 -4.30 -3.84 26.92
N GLY A 206 -2.98 -3.98 27.00
CA GLY A 206 -2.30 -4.69 28.08
C GLY A 206 -2.53 -6.20 28.02
N ILE A 207 -2.86 -6.76 26.84
CA ILE A 207 -3.07 -8.19 26.61
C ILE A 207 -1.73 -8.83 26.28
N ALA A 208 -1.23 -9.69 27.17
CA ALA A 208 0.02 -10.39 26.94
C ALA A 208 -0.18 -11.59 26.00
N LEU A 209 0.51 -11.59 24.87
CA LEU A 209 0.50 -12.65 23.86
C LEU A 209 1.79 -13.49 23.91
N ASN A 210 1.69 -14.76 23.50
CA ASN A 210 2.76 -15.47 22.82
C ASN A 210 2.56 -15.25 21.33
N TYR A 211 3.59 -14.83 20.63
CA TYR A 211 3.59 -14.57 19.20
C TYR A 211 4.70 -15.38 18.53
N ILE A 212 4.36 -16.10 17.48
CA ILE A 212 5.26 -16.98 16.70
C ILE A 212 5.30 -16.41 15.28
N PRO A 213 6.33 -15.59 14.93
CA PRO A 213 6.46 -14.97 13.63
C PRO A 213 6.65 -16.02 12.54
N LEU A 214 5.90 -15.93 11.44
CA LEU A 214 6.02 -16.88 10.33
C LEU A 214 7.41 -16.88 9.69
N LYS A 215 8.02 -15.70 9.52
CA LYS A 215 9.37 -15.55 8.93
C LYS A 215 10.47 -16.26 9.74
N GLU A 216 10.25 -16.49 11.04
CA GLU A 216 11.20 -17.22 11.90
C GLU A 216 11.01 -18.72 11.84
N ILE A 217 9.85 -19.21 11.38
CA ILE A 217 9.54 -20.62 11.21
C ILE A 217 10.27 -21.18 9.99
N ASP A 218 10.07 -20.56 8.85
CA ASP A 218 10.68 -20.97 7.59
C ASP A 218 10.91 -19.75 6.69
N PRO A 219 12.07 -19.62 6.03
CA PRO A 219 12.30 -18.56 5.06
C PRO A 219 11.25 -18.50 3.94
N VAL A 220 10.55 -19.58 3.61
CA VAL A 220 9.48 -19.57 2.62
C VAL A 220 8.29 -18.72 3.06
N PHE A 221 8.08 -18.57 4.35
CA PHE A 221 7.01 -17.76 4.93
C PHE A 221 7.38 -16.27 5.09
N ASP A 222 8.61 -15.89 4.76
CA ASP A 222 9.00 -14.49 4.61
C ASP A 222 8.71 -14.02 3.20
N TYR A 223 7.43 -13.93 2.86
CA TYR A 223 6.88 -13.45 1.59
C TYR A 223 6.22 -12.08 1.75
N TYR A 224 5.96 -11.39 0.62
CA TYR A 224 5.46 -10.02 0.64
C TYR A 224 3.95 -9.96 0.93
N THR A 225 3.61 -9.28 2.01
CA THR A 225 2.24 -9.02 2.42
C THR A 225 2.14 -7.75 3.26
N PRO A 226 1.47 -6.64 2.76
CA PRO A 226 0.82 -6.53 1.46
C PRO A 226 1.74 -6.09 0.30
N VAL A 227 1.19 -6.09 -0.93
CA VAL A 227 1.82 -5.60 -2.16
C VAL A 227 0.92 -4.61 -2.89
N ILE A 228 1.50 -3.74 -3.72
CA ILE A 228 0.75 -2.92 -4.69
C ILE A 228 0.66 -3.69 -5.99
N ILE A 229 -0.55 -3.81 -6.54
CA ILE A 229 -0.83 -4.53 -7.77
C ILE A 229 -1.41 -3.63 -8.88
N SER A 230 -1.24 -4.08 -10.12
CA SER A 230 -1.95 -3.58 -11.30
C SER A 230 -2.17 -4.73 -12.28
N SER A 231 -2.97 -4.50 -13.34
CA SER A 231 -3.08 -5.46 -14.43
C SER A 231 -1.95 -5.28 -15.44
N GLU A 232 -1.49 -6.39 -16.04
CA GLU A 232 -0.47 -6.39 -17.09
C GLU A 232 -0.89 -5.51 -18.28
N ASP A 233 -2.17 -5.56 -18.64
CA ASP A 233 -2.75 -4.75 -19.72
C ASP A 233 -2.66 -3.24 -19.41
N TYR A 234 -3.01 -2.83 -18.19
CA TYR A 234 -2.91 -1.43 -17.79
C TYR A 234 -1.47 -0.94 -17.78
N LEU A 235 -0.56 -1.73 -17.20
CA LEU A 235 0.87 -1.40 -17.14
C LEU A 235 1.49 -1.24 -18.53
N ALA A 236 1.13 -2.12 -19.47
CA ALA A 236 1.61 -2.07 -20.85
C ALA A 236 1.07 -0.84 -21.61
N LYS A 237 -0.20 -0.48 -21.41
CA LYS A 237 -0.84 0.66 -22.07
C LYS A 237 -0.49 2.01 -21.44
N ASN A 238 -0.22 2.04 -20.14
CA ASN A 238 -0.02 3.26 -19.34
C ASN A 238 1.28 3.25 -18.51
N PRO A 239 2.45 2.92 -19.09
CA PRO A 239 3.69 2.76 -18.32
C PRO A 239 4.12 4.07 -17.64
N GLN A 240 3.90 5.22 -18.28
CA GLN A 240 4.25 6.53 -17.71
C GLN A 240 3.35 6.90 -16.52
N THR A 241 2.05 6.64 -16.62
CA THR A 241 1.10 6.85 -15.52
C THR A 241 1.45 5.97 -14.33
N SER A 242 1.81 4.72 -14.57
CA SER A 242 2.24 3.77 -13.54
C SER A 242 3.53 4.23 -12.84
N LYS A 243 4.52 4.72 -13.59
CA LYS A 243 5.75 5.31 -13.02
C LYS A 243 5.47 6.58 -12.20
N LYS A 244 4.59 7.45 -12.67
CA LYS A 244 4.14 8.64 -11.92
C LYS A 244 3.45 8.28 -10.63
N PHE A 245 2.51 7.31 -10.65
CA PHE A 245 1.83 6.80 -9.48
C PHE A 245 2.84 6.24 -8.46
N MET A 246 3.75 5.37 -8.90
CA MET A 246 4.76 4.78 -8.04
C MET A 246 5.77 5.80 -7.48
N THR A 247 6.09 6.86 -8.25
CA THR A 247 6.94 7.97 -7.77
C THR A 247 6.29 8.72 -6.61
N ALA A 248 5.02 9.04 -6.71
CA ALA A 248 4.27 9.70 -5.65
C ALA A 248 4.09 8.78 -4.43
N LEU A 249 3.76 7.51 -4.69
CA LEU A 249 3.53 6.52 -3.64
C LEU A 249 4.79 6.24 -2.82
N LYS A 250 5.96 6.10 -3.48
CA LYS A 250 7.26 5.97 -2.80
C LYS A 250 7.51 7.13 -1.85
N LYS A 251 7.30 8.39 -2.30
CA LYS A 251 7.41 9.56 -1.42
C LYS A 251 6.49 9.46 -0.20
N GLY A 252 5.26 8.95 -0.38
CA GLY A 252 4.31 8.73 0.69
C GLY A 252 4.83 7.76 1.76
N TYR A 253 5.33 6.60 1.36
CA TYR A 253 5.89 5.63 2.31
C TYR A 253 7.23 6.09 2.91
N GLU A 254 8.09 6.76 2.13
CA GLU A 254 9.31 7.37 2.67
C GLU A 254 9.01 8.45 3.73
N TYR A 255 7.92 9.20 3.54
CA TYR A 255 7.44 10.13 4.57
C TYR A 255 6.97 9.38 5.83
N CYS A 256 6.24 8.26 5.68
CA CYS A 256 5.82 7.42 6.81
C CYS A 256 7.03 6.89 7.60
N ILE A 257 8.09 6.49 6.91
CA ILE A 257 9.33 6.01 7.52
C ILE A 257 10.03 7.14 8.29
N ALA A 258 10.13 8.32 7.70
CA ALA A 258 10.85 9.44 8.27
C ALA A 258 10.08 10.18 9.38
N LYS A 259 8.74 10.18 9.32
CA LYS A 259 7.85 10.96 10.19
C LYS A 259 6.60 10.18 10.59
N PRO A 260 6.75 9.05 11.31
CA PRO A 260 5.63 8.14 11.59
C PRO A 260 4.47 8.80 12.35
N ASP A 261 4.74 9.70 13.30
CA ASP A 261 3.69 10.38 14.05
C ASP A 261 2.87 11.33 13.17
N SER A 262 3.54 12.11 12.31
CA SER A 262 2.85 12.99 11.35
C SER A 262 2.07 12.20 10.31
N ALA A 263 2.58 11.06 9.88
CA ALA A 263 1.89 10.15 8.97
C ALA A 263 0.65 9.54 9.63
N ALA A 264 0.74 9.18 10.92
CA ALA A 264 -0.40 8.73 11.71
C ALA A 264 -1.50 9.80 11.79
N ASP A 265 -1.13 11.05 12.04
CA ASP A 265 -2.08 12.18 12.10
C ASP A 265 -2.77 12.41 10.73
N ILE A 266 -2.05 12.23 9.61
CA ILE A 266 -2.63 12.29 8.27
C ILE A 266 -3.64 11.15 8.05
N LEU A 267 -3.30 9.92 8.43
CA LEU A 267 -4.24 8.80 8.32
C LEU A 267 -5.50 9.07 9.15
N LEU A 268 -5.36 9.49 10.40
CA LEU A 268 -6.46 9.80 11.31
C LEU A 268 -7.34 10.94 10.81
N LYS A 269 -6.77 11.95 10.14
CA LYS A 269 -7.54 13.01 9.48
C LYS A 269 -8.46 12.48 8.39
N ASN A 270 -7.99 11.51 7.62
CA ASN A 270 -8.73 10.92 6.49
C ASN A 270 -9.64 9.75 6.90
N VAL A 271 -9.38 9.12 8.04
CA VAL A 271 -10.10 7.96 8.58
C VAL A 271 -10.33 8.15 10.08
N PRO A 272 -11.23 9.06 10.47
CA PRO A 272 -11.39 9.51 11.85
C PRO A 272 -12.00 8.45 12.79
N GLU A 273 -12.55 7.36 12.26
CA GLU A 273 -13.07 6.23 13.03
C GLU A 273 -12.00 5.33 13.64
N LEU A 274 -10.74 5.43 13.21
CA LEU A 274 -9.63 4.64 13.75
C LEU A 274 -9.24 5.11 15.17
N ASN A 275 -8.79 4.15 15.99
CA ASN A 275 -8.28 4.48 17.32
C ASN A 275 -6.92 5.22 17.21
N PRO A 276 -6.80 6.46 17.72
CA PRO A 276 -5.59 7.26 17.54
C PRO A 276 -4.32 6.65 18.15
N GLU A 277 -4.46 6.02 19.33
CA GLU A 277 -3.32 5.42 20.01
C GLU A 277 -2.82 4.16 19.29
N GLN A 278 -3.76 3.32 18.80
CA GLN A 278 -3.42 2.15 17.98
C GLN A 278 -2.70 2.59 16.71
N VAL A 279 -3.24 3.58 15.98
CA VAL A 279 -2.63 4.07 14.74
C VAL A 279 -1.23 4.60 14.98
N LYS A 280 -1.00 5.41 16.02
CA LYS A 280 0.33 5.95 16.32
C LYS A 280 1.35 4.86 16.66
N ARG A 281 0.98 3.91 17.51
CA ARG A 281 1.85 2.77 17.86
C ARG A 281 2.15 1.89 16.64
N SER A 282 1.12 1.59 15.86
CA SER A 282 1.24 0.81 14.62
C SER A 282 2.15 1.50 13.60
N MET A 283 2.01 2.82 13.42
CA MET A 283 2.90 3.57 12.53
C MET A 283 4.35 3.58 12.98
N GLN A 284 4.63 3.68 14.27
CA GLN A 284 6.00 3.59 14.80
C GLN A 284 6.61 2.19 14.61
N TYR A 285 5.80 1.14 14.68
CA TYR A 285 6.21 -0.21 14.36
C TYR A 285 6.48 -0.37 12.86
N LEU A 286 5.49 -0.04 12.01
CA LEU A 286 5.57 -0.25 10.57
C LEU A 286 6.59 0.64 9.87
N ALA A 287 6.89 1.82 10.38
CA ALA A 287 7.95 2.68 9.85
C ALA A 287 9.31 1.96 9.74
N LYS A 288 9.56 0.98 10.60
CA LYS A 288 10.77 0.15 10.56
C LYS A 288 10.64 -1.01 9.56
N GLU A 289 9.42 -1.51 9.36
CA GLU A 289 9.16 -2.69 8.54
C GLU A 289 8.91 -2.36 7.06
N TYR A 290 8.43 -1.14 6.72
CA TYR A 290 8.13 -0.76 5.34
C TYR A 290 9.32 -0.91 4.39
N LYS A 291 10.51 -0.56 4.84
CA LYS A 291 11.74 -0.66 4.06
C LYS A 291 12.71 -1.67 4.64
N SER A 292 12.74 -1.83 5.96
CA SER A 292 13.64 -2.73 6.71
C SER A 292 15.09 -2.65 6.20
N ASP A 293 15.66 -3.72 5.71
CA ASP A 293 17.02 -3.85 5.16
C ASP A 293 17.11 -3.54 3.66
N ALA A 294 15.98 -3.27 2.98
CA ALA A 294 15.98 -2.93 1.56
C ALA A 294 16.60 -1.56 1.30
N LEU A 295 17.26 -1.40 0.15
CA LEU A 295 17.86 -0.12 -0.26
C LEU A 295 16.80 0.92 -0.60
N VAL A 296 15.70 0.49 -1.20
CA VAL A 296 14.60 1.33 -1.69
C VAL A 296 13.29 0.73 -1.23
N TRP A 297 12.36 1.59 -0.75
CA TRP A 297 11.01 1.14 -0.46
C TRP A 297 10.35 0.55 -1.71
N GLY A 298 9.64 -0.54 -1.52
CA GLY A 298 8.83 -1.17 -2.57
C GLY A 298 9.58 -2.20 -3.41
N ILE A 299 10.92 -2.27 -3.34
CA ILE A 299 11.68 -3.22 -4.14
C ILE A 299 11.36 -4.66 -3.78
N GLN A 300 11.30 -5.52 -4.79
CA GLN A 300 10.96 -6.93 -4.65
C GLN A 300 12.12 -7.81 -5.10
N ASN A 301 12.43 -8.82 -4.29
CA ASN A 301 13.53 -9.76 -4.54
C ASN A 301 13.01 -10.98 -5.34
N PRO A 302 13.60 -11.31 -6.50
CA PRO A 302 13.20 -12.47 -7.30
C PRO A 302 13.28 -13.80 -6.53
N VAL A 303 14.21 -13.93 -5.58
CA VAL A 303 14.34 -15.15 -4.78
C VAL A 303 13.11 -15.39 -3.89
N VAL A 304 12.53 -14.33 -3.33
CA VAL A 304 11.31 -14.41 -2.51
C VAL A 304 10.13 -14.89 -3.37
N TRP A 305 9.96 -14.28 -4.56
CA TRP A 305 8.90 -14.67 -5.49
C TRP A 305 9.04 -16.13 -5.94
N LYS A 306 10.23 -16.52 -6.42
CA LYS A 306 10.51 -17.87 -6.88
C LYS A 306 10.21 -18.91 -5.79
N ARG A 307 10.77 -18.71 -4.61
CA ARG A 307 10.62 -19.63 -3.48
C ARG A 307 9.16 -19.85 -3.10
N PHE A 308 8.37 -18.77 -3.05
CA PHE A 308 6.97 -18.88 -2.64
C PHE A 308 6.08 -19.44 -3.76
N CYS A 309 6.34 -19.10 -5.05
CA CYS A 309 5.68 -19.75 -6.19
C CYS A 309 5.88 -21.28 -6.20
N GLU A 310 7.13 -21.72 -6.02
CA GLU A 310 7.48 -23.12 -5.97
C GLU A 310 6.77 -23.83 -4.80
N TRP A 311 6.77 -23.22 -3.63
CA TRP A 311 6.11 -23.75 -2.44
C TRP A 311 4.59 -23.86 -2.65
N MET A 312 3.91 -22.84 -3.16
CA MET A 312 2.46 -22.89 -3.42
C MET A 312 2.11 -24.01 -4.40
N TYR A 313 2.94 -24.23 -5.42
CA TYR A 313 2.74 -25.31 -6.37
C TYR A 313 2.94 -26.70 -5.73
N GLN A 314 3.99 -26.87 -4.93
CA GLN A 314 4.25 -28.11 -4.20
C GLN A 314 3.16 -28.44 -3.19
N GLN A 315 2.60 -27.44 -2.53
CA GLN A 315 1.47 -27.58 -1.62
C GLN A 315 0.12 -27.76 -2.32
N ARG A 316 0.09 -27.77 -3.66
CA ARG A 316 -1.13 -27.88 -4.48
C ARG A 316 -2.15 -26.77 -4.21
N LEU A 317 -1.70 -25.60 -3.79
CA LEU A 317 -2.52 -24.40 -3.64
C LEU A 317 -2.82 -23.73 -4.97
N ILE A 318 -2.04 -24.04 -5.98
CA ILE A 318 -2.21 -23.66 -7.37
C ILE A 318 -2.07 -24.89 -8.26
N GLN A 319 -2.85 -24.94 -9.36
CA GLN A 319 -2.84 -26.09 -10.27
C GLN A 319 -1.74 -25.99 -11.32
N LEU A 320 -1.41 -24.77 -11.75
CA LEU A 320 -0.39 -24.51 -12.76
C LEU A 320 0.79 -23.80 -12.11
N ALA A 321 1.99 -24.22 -12.45
CA ALA A 321 3.21 -23.51 -12.04
C ALA A 321 3.22 -22.09 -12.61
N VAL A 322 3.54 -21.12 -11.78
CA VAL A 322 3.63 -19.71 -12.16
C VAL A 322 5.07 -19.35 -12.44
N ASP A 323 5.30 -18.67 -13.57
CA ASP A 323 6.56 -18.00 -13.85
C ASP A 323 6.72 -16.79 -12.90
N PRO A 324 7.67 -16.83 -11.95
CA PRO A 324 7.82 -15.75 -10.97
C PRO A 324 8.09 -14.38 -11.61
N ASP A 325 8.84 -14.35 -12.74
CA ASP A 325 9.22 -13.11 -13.42
C ASP A 325 8.02 -12.40 -14.08
N LYS A 326 6.88 -13.10 -14.21
CA LYS A 326 5.61 -12.50 -14.66
C LYS A 326 4.71 -12.06 -13.52
N ALA A 327 4.98 -12.48 -12.29
CA ALA A 327 4.13 -12.17 -11.15
C ALA A 327 4.46 -10.80 -10.51
N TYR A 328 5.65 -10.28 -10.73
CA TYR A 328 6.06 -8.98 -10.21
C TYR A 328 6.91 -8.19 -11.19
N SER A 329 7.05 -6.88 -10.95
CA SER A 329 7.97 -6.01 -11.68
C SER A 329 8.47 -4.88 -10.77
N ASN A 330 9.78 -4.60 -10.83
CA ASN A 330 10.38 -3.43 -10.21
C ASN A 330 10.57 -2.26 -11.20
N GLU A 331 10.14 -2.41 -12.46
CA GLU A 331 10.34 -1.42 -13.53
C GLU A 331 9.66 -0.08 -13.27
N PHE A 332 8.58 -0.09 -12.50
CA PHE A 332 7.77 1.09 -12.20
C PHE A 332 8.25 1.84 -10.96
N LEU A 333 9.16 1.27 -10.17
CA LEU A 333 9.76 1.95 -9.04
C LEU A 333 10.73 3.03 -9.54
N PRO A 334 10.69 4.25 -9.00
CA PRO A 334 11.69 5.27 -9.30
C PRO A 334 13.04 4.85 -8.70
N GLN A 335 14.08 5.05 -9.50
CA GLN A 335 15.47 4.80 -9.13
C GLN A 335 15.95 5.78 -8.05
#